data_46c1fa06413f7073856f1d79058f4117
#
_entry.id   46c1fa06413f7073856f1d79058f4117
#
_cell.length_a   1.000
_cell.length_b   1.000
_cell.length_c   1.000
_cell.angle_alpha   90.00
_cell.angle_beta   90.00
_cell.angle_gamma   90.00
#
_symmetry.space_group_name_H-M   'P 1'
#
loop_
_entity.id
_entity.type
_entity.pdbx_description
1 polymer ?
#
loop_
_entity_poly.entity_id
_entity_poly.type
_entity_poly.pdbx_seq_one_letter_code
_entity_poly.pdbx_strand_id
1 'polypeptide(L)'
;MGEPVLFGPDFDRDPSPAYAWLRERPPHRLGFPTGTWAWLITRYADAVTALNHPALVKSPSAGNEEWQRSGMGLPLDHRPSLASHMINADPPEHTRLRRACAGAFGPRRMQDLRERAQQVTDELVDAVEARGHGDLVTDLAYPLPIAIICDLLGVPERYREDVHEWSLVIDSADDTDGSKVREATDVLERLVTEVVEAKRATRGTDLISDLVAQEATGTLSADEVTSTAFLILIGGHETTVGLIATGALALLTHPDEAAKARQDPRHRAAVIEETLRLHAPLQNATWRFPTEDVEIGGRVMRPGDPILVSVLAANRDPAAFDDAGAFRPGQRAGERRHIAFGIGPHLCIGAALARLQADVAFETLLRRLPKARLAVPEEELTWWPSPITRGLFHLPIEL
;
A
#
# COMPACT_ATOMS: atom_id res chain seq x y z
N MET A 1 -12.97 -15.91 -25.71
CA MET A 1 -12.92 -16.05 -24.25
C MET A 1 -13.99 -15.14 -23.67
N GLY A 2 -14.78 -15.62 -22.70
CA GLY A 2 -15.75 -14.79 -21.98
C GLY A 2 -15.07 -13.69 -21.16
N GLU A 3 -15.86 -12.81 -20.55
CA GLU A 3 -15.39 -11.79 -19.62
C GLU A 3 -14.69 -12.45 -18.41
N PRO A 4 -13.50 -11.99 -18.01
CA PRO A 4 -12.77 -12.61 -16.91
C PRO A 4 -13.45 -12.32 -15.57
N VAL A 5 -13.34 -13.27 -14.65
CA VAL A 5 -13.68 -13.04 -13.25
C VAL A 5 -12.54 -12.23 -12.62
N LEU A 6 -12.88 -11.12 -11.97
CA LEU A 6 -11.91 -10.17 -11.38
C LEU A 6 -11.87 -10.23 -9.84
N PHE A 7 -12.46 -11.26 -9.26
CA PHE A 7 -12.49 -11.52 -7.82
C PHE A 7 -12.43 -13.03 -7.56
N GLY A 8 -11.85 -13.41 -6.45
CA GLY A 8 -11.81 -14.79 -5.98
C GLY A 8 -10.42 -15.46 -6.13
N PRO A 9 -10.26 -16.68 -5.58
CA PRO A 9 -8.95 -17.29 -5.32
C PRO A 9 -8.04 -17.44 -6.54
N ASP A 10 -8.60 -17.72 -7.72
CA ASP A 10 -7.81 -17.86 -8.95
C ASP A 10 -7.27 -16.51 -9.44
N PHE A 11 -8.10 -15.44 -9.35
CA PHE A 11 -7.66 -14.08 -9.68
C PHE A 11 -6.65 -13.58 -8.63
N ASP A 12 -6.91 -13.80 -7.34
CA ASP A 12 -6.01 -13.36 -6.27
C ASP A 12 -4.64 -14.04 -6.39
N ARG A 13 -4.60 -15.31 -6.80
CA ARG A 13 -3.36 -16.03 -7.06
C ARG A 13 -2.62 -15.51 -8.29
N ASP A 14 -3.29 -15.42 -9.44
CA ASP A 14 -2.72 -14.92 -10.69
C ASP A 14 -3.69 -14.03 -11.47
N PRO A 15 -3.63 -12.70 -11.31
CA PRO A 15 -4.48 -11.76 -12.05
C PRO A 15 -4.02 -11.54 -13.51
N SER A 16 -2.89 -12.12 -13.94
CA SER A 16 -2.26 -11.83 -15.23
C SER A 16 -3.16 -12.16 -16.43
N PRO A 17 -3.89 -13.30 -16.48
CA PRO A 17 -4.79 -13.60 -17.60
C PRO A 17 -5.94 -12.59 -17.72
N ALA A 18 -6.53 -12.20 -16.59
CA ALA A 18 -7.60 -11.22 -16.55
C ALA A 18 -7.12 -9.83 -17.01
N TYR A 19 -5.96 -9.39 -16.53
CA TYR A 19 -5.37 -8.13 -16.95
C TYR A 19 -4.92 -8.14 -18.42
N ALA A 20 -4.43 -9.26 -18.95
CA ALA A 20 -4.14 -9.38 -20.39
C ALA A 20 -5.39 -9.16 -21.22
N TRP A 21 -6.51 -9.79 -20.87
CA TRP A 21 -7.79 -9.62 -21.53
C TRP A 21 -8.30 -8.17 -21.47
N LEU A 22 -8.19 -7.51 -20.33
CA LEU A 22 -8.59 -6.11 -20.12
C LEU A 22 -7.74 -5.13 -20.92
N ARG A 23 -6.42 -5.34 -21.01
CA ARG A 23 -5.49 -4.45 -21.74
C ARG A 23 -5.73 -4.43 -23.27
N GLU A 24 -6.26 -5.52 -23.84
CA GLU A 24 -6.63 -5.55 -25.25
C GLU A 24 -7.83 -4.64 -25.57
N ARG A 25 -8.52 -4.13 -24.55
CA ARG A 25 -9.78 -3.37 -24.66
C ARG A 25 -9.64 -1.96 -24.10
N PRO A 26 -10.52 -1.02 -24.51
CA PRO A 26 -10.65 0.28 -23.81
C PRO A 26 -10.96 0.08 -22.33
N PRO A 27 -10.81 1.12 -21.48
CA PRO A 27 -11.25 1.07 -20.09
C PRO A 27 -12.62 0.41 -19.94
N HIS A 28 -12.74 -0.47 -18.98
CA HIS A 28 -13.89 -1.37 -18.80
C HIS A 28 -14.69 -0.99 -17.55
N ARG A 29 -16.01 -1.16 -17.60
CA ARG A 29 -16.86 -1.01 -16.40
C ARG A 29 -16.83 -2.30 -15.59
N LEU A 30 -16.21 -2.22 -14.41
CA LEU A 30 -16.16 -3.29 -13.44
C LEU A 30 -17.36 -3.18 -12.49
N GLY A 31 -18.20 -4.22 -12.43
CA GLY A 31 -19.25 -4.33 -11.42
C GLY A 31 -18.72 -4.91 -10.12
N PHE A 32 -19.16 -4.37 -8.99
CA PHE A 32 -18.83 -4.86 -7.65
C PHE A 32 -19.99 -5.65 -7.04
N PRO A 33 -19.72 -6.58 -6.09
CA PRO A 33 -20.78 -7.33 -5.39
C PRO A 33 -21.81 -6.45 -4.69
N THR A 34 -21.44 -5.21 -4.33
CA THR A 34 -22.33 -4.20 -3.74
C THR A 34 -23.37 -3.63 -4.71
N GLY A 35 -23.33 -4.02 -5.99
CA GLY A 35 -24.23 -3.55 -7.03
C GLY A 35 -23.80 -2.28 -7.72
N THR A 36 -22.73 -1.62 -7.27
CA THR A 36 -22.13 -0.46 -7.95
C THR A 36 -21.11 -0.89 -8.99
N TRP A 37 -20.58 0.07 -9.76
CA TRP A 37 -19.58 -0.16 -10.79
C TRP A 37 -18.50 0.93 -10.76
N ALA A 38 -17.36 0.66 -11.41
CA ALA A 38 -16.32 1.66 -11.66
C ALA A 38 -15.68 1.44 -13.03
N TRP A 39 -15.11 2.50 -13.61
CA TRP A 39 -14.17 2.36 -14.71
C TRP A 39 -12.85 1.79 -14.19
N LEU A 40 -12.37 0.69 -14.80
CA LEU A 40 -11.07 0.10 -14.53
C LEU A 40 -10.10 0.43 -15.66
N ILE A 41 -9.01 1.13 -15.33
CA ILE A 41 -7.94 1.51 -16.26
C ILE A 41 -6.75 0.58 -16.03
N THR A 42 -6.30 -0.14 -17.07
CA THR A 42 -5.28 -1.22 -16.96
C THR A 42 -4.04 -1.02 -17.82
N ARG A 43 -4.11 -0.16 -18.87
CA ARG A 43 -2.94 0.14 -19.72
C ARG A 43 -2.04 1.17 -19.04
N TYR A 44 -0.74 1.01 -19.15
CA TYR A 44 0.22 1.92 -18.54
C TYR A 44 0.04 3.38 -18.99
N ALA A 45 -0.10 3.62 -20.30
CA ALA A 45 -0.26 4.97 -20.83
C ALA A 45 -1.55 5.65 -20.31
N ASP A 46 -2.66 4.91 -20.28
CA ASP A 46 -3.94 5.39 -19.77
C ASP A 46 -3.88 5.64 -18.25
N ALA A 47 -3.18 4.76 -17.50
CA ALA A 47 -2.95 4.92 -16.07
C ALA A 47 -2.15 6.19 -15.75
N VAL A 48 -1.07 6.44 -16.50
CA VAL A 48 -0.26 7.67 -16.36
C VAL A 48 -1.10 8.91 -16.65
N THR A 49 -1.93 8.87 -17.69
CA THR A 49 -2.86 9.96 -18.03
C THR A 49 -3.85 10.19 -16.91
N ALA A 50 -4.54 9.15 -16.43
CA ALA A 50 -5.54 9.26 -15.37
C ALA A 50 -4.96 9.77 -14.04
N LEU A 51 -3.79 9.27 -13.65
CA LEU A 51 -3.16 9.65 -12.38
C LEU A 51 -2.68 11.12 -12.34
N ASN A 52 -2.46 11.74 -13.50
CA ASN A 52 -2.03 13.15 -13.62
C ASN A 52 -3.14 14.09 -14.12
N HIS A 53 -4.32 13.58 -14.45
CA HIS A 53 -5.35 14.40 -15.08
C HIS A 53 -5.97 15.39 -14.08
N PRO A 54 -5.96 16.71 -14.36
CA PRO A 54 -6.41 17.71 -13.40
C PRO A 54 -7.92 17.67 -13.11
N ALA A 55 -8.73 17.18 -14.05
CA ALA A 55 -10.18 17.03 -13.87
C ALA A 55 -10.57 15.71 -13.19
N LEU A 56 -9.61 14.82 -12.85
CA LEU A 56 -9.87 13.61 -12.08
C LEU A 56 -9.51 13.85 -10.60
N VAL A 57 -10.50 14.31 -9.85
CA VAL A 57 -10.33 14.70 -8.45
C VAL A 57 -10.44 13.52 -7.48
N LYS A 58 -9.96 13.75 -6.25
CA LYS A 58 -9.89 12.75 -5.19
C LYS A 58 -11.03 12.86 -4.19
N SER A 59 -11.69 14.02 -4.14
CA SER A 59 -12.76 14.26 -3.15
C SER A 59 -13.91 13.25 -3.33
N PRO A 60 -14.27 12.46 -2.29
CA PRO A 60 -15.39 11.53 -2.33
C PRO A 60 -16.72 12.21 -2.66
N SER A 61 -16.88 13.48 -2.32
CA SER A 61 -18.09 14.28 -2.63
C SER A 61 -18.30 14.51 -4.13
N ALA A 62 -17.27 14.33 -4.95
CA ALA A 62 -17.37 14.41 -6.41
C ALA A 62 -17.92 13.13 -7.05
N GLY A 63 -18.00 12.00 -6.31
CA GLY A 63 -18.62 10.77 -6.76
C GLY A 63 -20.11 10.93 -6.99
N ASN A 64 -20.66 10.19 -7.97
CA ASN A 64 -22.11 10.20 -8.23
C ASN A 64 -22.90 9.59 -7.05
N GLU A 65 -24.22 9.82 -7.03
CA GLU A 65 -25.09 9.36 -5.94
C GLU A 65 -25.07 7.84 -5.74
N GLU A 66 -24.90 7.07 -6.81
CA GLU A 66 -24.84 5.61 -6.75
C GLU A 66 -23.59 5.17 -6.00
N TRP A 67 -22.42 5.76 -6.32
CA TRP A 67 -21.16 5.48 -5.63
C TRP A 67 -21.23 5.92 -4.15
N GLN A 68 -21.76 7.11 -3.87
CA GLN A 68 -21.89 7.61 -2.49
C GLN A 68 -22.79 6.72 -1.62
N ARG A 69 -23.87 6.18 -2.20
CA ARG A 69 -24.79 5.25 -1.50
C ARG A 69 -24.24 3.85 -1.33
N SER A 70 -23.28 3.44 -2.16
CA SER A 70 -22.74 2.07 -2.18
C SER A 70 -21.85 1.72 -1.00
N GLY A 71 -21.35 2.72 -0.26
CA GLY A 71 -20.34 2.53 0.77
C GLY A 71 -18.96 2.13 0.25
N MET A 72 -18.73 2.24 -1.07
CA MET A 72 -17.49 1.87 -1.76
C MET A 72 -16.39 2.93 -1.58
N GLY A 73 -16.23 3.49 -0.43
CA GLY A 73 -15.08 4.30 -0.06
C GLY A 73 -14.12 3.48 0.83
N LEU A 74 -13.00 4.08 1.21
CA LEU A 74 -12.35 3.63 2.42
C LEU A 74 -13.34 3.82 3.57
N PRO A 75 -13.34 2.99 4.62
CA PRO A 75 -14.19 3.19 5.80
C PRO A 75 -14.10 4.61 6.37
N LEU A 76 -13.02 5.31 6.01
CA LEU A 76 -12.65 6.67 6.37
C LEU A 76 -13.48 7.75 5.69
N ASP A 77 -14.05 7.48 4.52
CA ASP A 77 -14.60 8.53 3.63
C ASP A 77 -15.93 9.13 4.11
N HIS A 78 -16.59 8.47 5.07
CA HIS A 78 -17.91 8.86 5.57
C HIS A 78 -17.88 9.55 6.95
N ARG A 79 -16.70 9.75 7.55
CA ARG A 79 -16.53 10.39 8.86
C ARG A 79 -15.62 11.60 8.75
N PRO A 80 -16.06 12.82 9.09
CA PRO A 80 -15.21 14.00 9.00
C PRO A 80 -13.87 13.88 9.75
N SER A 81 -13.89 13.23 10.92
CA SER A 81 -12.70 12.93 11.73
C SER A 81 -11.70 11.97 11.07
N LEU A 82 -12.12 11.25 10.04
CA LEU A 82 -11.27 10.28 9.32
C LEU A 82 -11.12 10.60 7.83
N ALA A 83 -12.01 11.43 7.26
CA ALA A 83 -12.03 11.78 5.84
C ALA A 83 -11.18 13.01 5.48
N SER A 84 -10.84 13.85 6.49
CA SER A 84 -10.16 15.15 6.29
C SER A 84 -8.65 15.01 6.11
N HIS A 85 -8.21 14.17 5.20
CA HIS A 85 -6.79 13.87 4.97
C HIS A 85 -6.36 14.07 3.50
N MET A 86 -5.02 14.05 3.26
CA MET A 86 -4.45 14.40 1.96
C MET A 86 -4.87 13.46 0.79
N ILE A 87 -5.28 12.22 1.04
CA ILE A 87 -5.71 11.31 -0.05
C ILE A 87 -7.07 11.71 -0.63
N ASN A 88 -7.95 12.29 0.20
CA ASN A 88 -9.28 12.75 -0.18
C ASN A 88 -9.33 14.23 -0.59
N ALA A 89 -8.19 14.88 -0.65
CA ALA A 89 -8.08 16.29 -0.98
C ALA A 89 -7.38 16.50 -2.33
N ASP A 90 -7.74 17.60 -2.98
CA ASP A 90 -7.10 18.10 -4.19
C ASP A 90 -6.39 19.43 -3.90
N PRO A 91 -5.43 19.90 -4.73
CA PRO A 91 -4.81 21.20 -4.55
C PRO A 91 -5.85 22.35 -4.52
N PRO A 92 -5.74 23.35 -3.59
CA PRO A 92 -4.58 23.62 -2.74
C PRO A 92 -4.54 22.85 -1.40
N GLU A 93 -5.67 22.29 -0.91
CA GLU A 93 -5.79 21.62 0.40
C GLU A 93 -4.86 20.40 0.49
N HIS A 94 -4.82 19.57 -0.54
CA HIS A 94 -3.85 18.47 -0.64
C HIS A 94 -2.43 18.94 -0.38
N THR A 95 -2.02 20.05 -1.01
CA THR A 95 -0.66 20.58 -0.88
C THR A 95 -0.36 21.03 0.55
N ARG A 96 -1.35 21.66 1.24
CA ARG A 96 -1.23 22.08 2.63
C ARG A 96 -1.09 20.89 3.57
N LEU A 97 -1.99 19.91 3.47
CA LEU A 97 -1.99 18.69 4.29
C LEU A 97 -0.72 17.85 4.07
N ARG A 98 -0.30 17.67 2.82
CA ARG A 98 0.93 16.95 2.50
C ARG A 98 2.17 17.63 3.07
N ARG A 99 2.24 18.96 3.02
CA ARG A 99 3.36 19.73 3.59
C ARG A 99 3.44 19.56 5.10
N ALA A 100 2.29 19.47 5.79
CA ALA A 100 2.23 19.25 7.24
C ALA A 100 2.95 17.97 7.69
N CYS A 101 2.95 16.92 6.84
CA CYS A 101 3.59 15.64 7.13
C CYS A 101 5.04 15.54 6.63
N ALA A 102 5.48 16.42 5.72
CA ALA A 102 6.74 16.25 4.97
C ALA A 102 7.98 16.15 5.88
N GLY A 103 8.00 16.85 7.01
CA GLY A 103 9.10 16.83 7.98
C GLY A 103 9.39 15.45 8.55
N ALA A 104 8.36 14.64 8.77
CA ALA A 104 8.47 13.29 9.32
C ALA A 104 9.16 12.29 8.36
N PHE A 105 9.20 12.60 7.06
CA PHE A 105 9.86 11.80 6.02
C PHE A 105 11.18 12.44 5.55
N GLY A 106 11.74 13.36 6.33
CA GLY A 106 13.02 14.00 6.03
C GLY A 106 14.23 13.09 6.27
N PRO A 107 15.41 13.43 5.70
CA PRO A 107 16.60 12.56 5.71
C PRO A 107 17.06 12.13 7.10
N ARG A 108 17.04 13.03 8.08
CA ARG A 108 17.45 12.72 9.45
C ARG A 108 16.52 11.66 10.07
N ARG A 109 15.20 11.87 9.94
CA ARG A 109 14.21 10.93 10.48
C ARG A 109 14.32 9.57 9.78
N MET A 110 14.59 9.55 8.47
CA MET A 110 14.82 8.31 7.73
C MET A 110 16.06 7.56 8.24
N GLN A 111 17.10 8.25 8.67
CA GLN A 111 18.27 7.61 9.26
C GLN A 111 17.94 7.00 10.62
N ASP A 112 17.27 7.73 11.51
CA ASP A 112 16.86 7.22 12.84
C ASP A 112 15.95 5.98 12.68
N LEU A 113 15.00 6.02 11.72
CA LEU A 113 14.11 4.90 11.43
C LEU A 113 14.85 3.71 10.80
N ARG A 114 15.96 3.92 10.07
CA ARG A 114 16.78 2.83 9.53
C ARG A 114 17.45 2.04 10.66
N GLU A 115 18.03 2.73 11.63
CA GLU A 115 18.65 2.11 12.80
C GLU A 115 17.62 1.32 13.60
N ARG A 116 16.44 1.89 13.80
CA ARG A 116 15.32 1.22 14.47
C ARG A 116 14.80 0.01 13.69
N ALA A 117 14.64 0.13 12.36
CA ALA A 117 14.24 -0.99 11.52
C ALA A 117 15.25 -2.14 11.56
N GLN A 118 16.55 -1.83 11.58
CA GLN A 118 17.59 -2.85 11.72
C GLN A 118 17.49 -3.58 13.06
N GLN A 119 17.35 -2.84 14.16
CA GLN A 119 17.20 -3.44 15.50
C GLN A 119 15.99 -4.38 15.55
N VAL A 120 14.81 -3.91 15.11
CA VAL A 120 13.58 -4.71 15.09
C VAL A 120 13.75 -5.95 14.21
N THR A 121 14.35 -5.79 13.02
CA THR A 121 14.55 -6.91 12.10
C THR A 121 15.50 -7.96 12.69
N ASP A 122 16.58 -7.55 13.36
CA ASP A 122 17.53 -8.47 14.00
C ASP A 122 16.84 -9.26 15.12
N GLU A 123 16.03 -8.61 15.97
CA GLU A 123 15.26 -9.25 17.05
C GLU A 123 14.26 -10.30 16.49
N LEU A 124 13.56 -9.97 15.39
CA LEU A 124 12.61 -10.87 14.75
C LEU A 124 13.30 -12.08 14.09
N VAL A 125 14.42 -11.85 13.42
CA VAL A 125 15.19 -12.92 12.76
C VAL A 125 15.87 -13.82 13.79
N ASP A 126 16.32 -13.30 14.95
CA ASP A 126 16.82 -14.12 16.07
C ASP A 126 15.81 -15.19 16.48
N ALA A 127 14.52 -14.83 16.56
CA ALA A 127 13.46 -15.75 16.91
C ALA A 127 13.22 -16.84 15.86
N VAL A 128 13.32 -16.49 14.58
CA VAL A 128 13.20 -17.45 13.45
C VAL A 128 14.39 -18.42 13.44
N GLU A 129 15.62 -17.91 13.59
CA GLU A 129 16.82 -18.74 13.66
C GLU A 129 16.78 -19.73 14.82
N ALA A 130 16.33 -19.28 16.00
CA ALA A 130 16.25 -20.13 17.18
C ALA A 130 15.27 -21.31 17.01
N ARG A 131 14.23 -21.14 16.19
CA ARG A 131 13.25 -22.20 15.89
C ARG A 131 13.68 -23.12 14.74
N GLY A 132 14.55 -22.63 13.85
CA GLY A 132 14.94 -23.34 12.63
C GLY A 132 13.89 -23.37 11.52
N HIS A 133 12.75 -22.75 11.74
CA HIS A 133 11.64 -22.57 10.79
C HIS A 133 10.84 -21.30 11.17
N GLY A 134 10.01 -20.83 10.26
CA GLY A 134 9.15 -19.68 10.54
C GLY A 134 8.16 -19.42 9.43
N ASP A 135 7.34 -18.39 9.64
CA ASP A 135 6.48 -17.80 8.63
C ASP A 135 6.90 -16.34 8.43
N LEU A 136 7.53 -16.02 7.29
CA LEU A 136 8.06 -14.66 7.06
C LEU A 136 6.98 -13.58 7.00
N VAL A 137 5.71 -13.92 6.83
CA VAL A 137 4.62 -12.95 6.92
C VAL A 137 4.41 -12.57 8.39
N THR A 138 4.13 -13.53 9.26
CA THR A 138 3.80 -13.29 10.67
C THR A 138 5.03 -13.00 11.53
N ASP A 139 6.18 -13.57 11.19
CA ASP A 139 7.41 -13.43 11.99
C ASP A 139 8.25 -12.18 11.61
N LEU A 140 8.05 -11.60 10.41
CA LEU A 140 8.85 -10.46 9.94
C LEU A 140 8.03 -9.38 9.23
N ALA A 141 7.30 -9.75 8.15
CA ALA A 141 6.71 -8.78 7.25
C ALA A 141 5.61 -7.94 7.93
N TYR A 142 4.87 -8.48 8.88
CA TYR A 142 3.91 -7.74 9.70
C TYR A 142 4.53 -6.95 10.84
N PRO A 143 5.30 -7.57 11.75
CA PRO A 143 5.76 -6.86 12.95
C PRO A 143 6.72 -5.71 12.64
N LEU A 144 7.54 -5.82 11.60
CA LEU A 144 8.49 -4.75 11.27
C LEU A 144 7.78 -3.45 10.84
N PRO A 145 6.91 -3.40 9.82
CA PRO A 145 6.25 -2.16 9.43
C PRO A 145 5.36 -1.55 10.51
N ILE A 146 4.68 -2.37 11.31
CA ILE A 146 3.86 -1.89 12.44
C ILE A 146 4.74 -1.20 13.48
N ALA A 147 5.87 -1.81 13.86
CA ALA A 147 6.79 -1.18 14.80
C ALA A 147 7.28 0.18 14.29
N ILE A 148 7.69 0.25 13.02
CA ILE A 148 8.24 1.47 12.43
C ILE A 148 7.19 2.56 12.25
N ILE A 149 5.96 2.22 11.84
CA ILE A 149 4.91 3.25 11.68
C ILE A 149 4.43 3.77 13.05
N CYS A 150 4.34 2.90 14.07
CA CYS A 150 4.03 3.31 15.44
C CYS A 150 5.12 4.23 16.00
N ASP A 151 6.40 3.92 15.78
CA ASP A 151 7.53 4.76 16.21
C ASP A 151 7.53 6.12 15.46
N LEU A 152 7.22 6.15 14.15
CA LEU A 152 7.08 7.39 13.38
C LEU A 152 5.97 8.28 13.93
N LEU A 153 4.81 7.69 14.24
CA LEU A 153 3.63 8.40 14.74
C LEU A 153 3.74 8.73 16.24
N GLY A 154 4.58 8.04 16.99
CA GLY A 154 4.66 8.14 18.45
C GLY A 154 3.52 7.38 19.15
N VAL A 155 2.98 6.34 18.52
CA VAL A 155 2.01 5.40 19.09
C VAL A 155 2.72 4.48 20.08
N PRO A 156 2.28 4.40 21.35
CA PRO A 156 2.89 3.54 22.35
C PRO A 156 2.88 2.05 21.97
N GLU A 157 3.94 1.33 22.36
CA GLU A 157 4.13 -0.09 22.00
C GLU A 157 2.95 -0.99 22.40
N ARG A 158 2.30 -0.69 23.54
CA ARG A 158 1.13 -1.45 24.03
C ARG A 158 -0.04 -1.51 23.05
N TYR A 159 -0.08 -0.62 22.04
CA TYR A 159 -1.16 -0.59 21.02
C TYR A 159 -0.79 -1.31 19.73
N ARG A 160 0.45 -1.83 19.58
CA ARG A 160 0.89 -2.45 18.32
C ARG A 160 0.08 -3.70 17.96
N GLU A 161 -0.28 -4.50 18.97
CA GLU A 161 -1.11 -5.69 18.76
C GLU A 161 -2.52 -5.31 18.31
N ASP A 162 -3.15 -4.34 18.97
CA ASP A 162 -4.47 -3.82 18.55
C ASP A 162 -4.42 -3.24 17.13
N VAL A 163 -3.38 -2.46 16.81
CA VAL A 163 -3.20 -1.93 15.45
C VAL A 163 -3.11 -3.07 14.43
N HIS A 164 -2.35 -4.11 14.73
CA HIS A 164 -2.20 -5.27 13.85
C HIS A 164 -3.53 -6.00 13.62
N GLU A 165 -4.20 -6.38 14.69
CA GLU A 165 -5.45 -7.15 14.62
C GLU A 165 -6.55 -6.40 13.87
N TRP A 166 -6.78 -5.13 14.22
CA TRP A 166 -7.87 -4.35 13.65
C TRP A 166 -7.58 -3.83 12.23
N SER A 167 -6.32 -3.64 11.86
CA SER A 167 -5.96 -3.30 10.47
C SER A 167 -6.26 -4.46 9.52
N LEU A 168 -5.98 -5.70 9.91
CA LEU A 168 -6.31 -6.89 9.12
C LEU A 168 -7.82 -6.98 8.83
N VAL A 169 -8.66 -6.61 9.80
CA VAL A 169 -10.11 -6.59 9.62
C VAL A 169 -10.53 -5.55 8.58
N ILE A 170 -9.91 -4.36 8.60
CA ILE A 170 -10.22 -3.29 7.62
C ILE A 170 -9.84 -3.72 6.20
N ASP A 171 -8.75 -4.46 6.01
CA ASP A 171 -8.26 -4.88 4.69
C ASP A 171 -8.91 -6.18 4.19
N SER A 172 -9.66 -6.90 5.06
CA SER A 172 -10.29 -8.15 4.68
C SER A 172 -11.55 -7.93 3.84
N ALA A 173 -11.69 -8.71 2.75
CA ALA A 173 -12.88 -8.69 1.90
C ALA A 173 -14.04 -9.57 2.45
N ASP A 174 -13.86 -10.23 3.59
CA ASP A 174 -14.82 -11.21 4.13
C ASP A 174 -16.00 -10.58 4.89
N ASP A 175 -16.00 -9.26 5.05
CA ASP A 175 -17.06 -8.54 5.76
C ASP A 175 -18.19 -8.12 4.82
N THR A 176 -19.11 -9.02 4.54
CA THR A 176 -20.19 -8.83 3.56
C THR A 176 -21.21 -7.75 3.93
N ASP A 177 -21.35 -7.40 5.22
CA ASP A 177 -22.26 -6.36 5.70
C ASP A 177 -21.55 -5.11 6.23
N GLY A 178 -20.23 -5.10 6.22
CA GLY A 178 -19.38 -4.01 6.67
C GLY A 178 -19.41 -3.76 8.19
N SER A 179 -19.95 -4.69 9.00
CA SER A 179 -20.08 -4.50 10.45
C SER A 179 -18.74 -4.59 11.16
N LYS A 180 -17.92 -5.57 10.81
CA LYS A 180 -16.58 -5.78 11.38
C LYS A 180 -15.63 -4.64 11.00
N VAL A 181 -15.68 -4.19 9.73
CA VAL A 181 -14.88 -3.05 9.27
C VAL A 181 -15.27 -1.78 10.03
N ARG A 182 -16.57 -1.57 10.29
CA ARG A 182 -17.01 -0.44 11.12
C ARG A 182 -16.50 -0.54 12.56
N GLU A 183 -16.58 -1.71 13.19
CA GLU A 183 -16.06 -1.95 14.52
C GLU A 183 -14.53 -1.71 14.59
N ALA A 184 -13.78 -2.27 13.66
CA ALA A 184 -12.34 -2.07 13.55
C ALA A 184 -11.98 -0.59 13.40
N THR A 185 -12.73 0.12 12.55
CA THR A 185 -12.56 1.57 12.35
C THR A 185 -12.81 2.34 13.64
N ASP A 186 -13.88 1.98 14.39
CA ASP A 186 -14.21 2.61 15.68
C ASP A 186 -13.13 2.39 16.74
N VAL A 187 -12.53 1.20 16.78
CA VAL A 187 -11.45 0.87 17.73
C VAL A 187 -10.21 1.68 17.40
N LEU A 188 -9.78 1.67 16.14
CA LEU A 188 -8.57 2.38 15.73
C LEU A 188 -8.74 3.91 15.78
N GLU A 189 -9.93 4.45 15.48
CA GLU A 189 -10.22 5.88 15.65
C GLU A 189 -10.08 6.31 17.11
N ARG A 190 -10.65 5.52 18.05
CA ARG A 190 -10.47 5.78 19.49
C ARG A 190 -9.01 5.75 19.90
N LEU A 191 -8.26 4.73 19.48
CA LEU A 191 -6.83 4.60 19.76
C LEU A 191 -6.05 5.82 19.27
N VAL A 192 -6.24 6.21 18.01
CA VAL A 192 -5.56 7.39 17.44
C VAL A 192 -5.96 8.66 18.20
N THR A 193 -7.26 8.82 18.54
CA THR A 193 -7.74 9.98 19.30
C THR A 193 -7.10 10.03 20.67
N GLU A 194 -6.99 8.92 21.40
CA GLU A 194 -6.31 8.88 22.70
C GLU A 194 -4.84 9.29 22.60
N VAL A 195 -4.13 8.82 21.57
CA VAL A 195 -2.74 9.20 21.33
C VAL A 195 -2.62 10.68 21.01
N VAL A 196 -3.49 11.22 20.14
CA VAL A 196 -3.51 12.66 19.80
C VAL A 196 -3.75 13.51 21.05
N GLU A 197 -4.71 13.14 21.91
CA GLU A 197 -4.98 13.87 23.16
C GLU A 197 -3.77 13.81 24.13
N ALA A 198 -3.13 12.66 24.23
CA ALA A 198 -1.91 12.53 25.04
C ALA A 198 -0.79 13.46 24.53
N LYS A 199 -0.66 13.61 23.19
CA LYS A 199 0.34 14.51 22.58
C LYS A 199 -0.04 16.00 22.70
N ARG A 200 -1.33 16.34 22.80
CA ARG A 200 -1.76 17.69 23.16
C ARG A 200 -1.30 18.08 24.57
N ALA A 201 -1.38 17.12 25.50
CA ALA A 201 -0.90 17.33 26.88
C ALA A 201 0.63 17.31 26.98
N THR A 202 1.32 16.40 26.27
CA THR A 202 2.78 16.24 26.36
C THR A 202 3.35 15.88 24.99
N ARG A 203 3.96 16.86 24.33
CA ARG A 203 4.56 16.69 23.00
C ARG A 203 5.83 15.86 23.06
N GLY A 204 6.01 15.00 22.05
CA GLY A 204 7.25 14.25 21.77
C GLY A 204 7.99 14.80 20.53
N THR A 205 8.79 13.94 19.93
CA THR A 205 9.54 14.22 18.69
C THR A 205 9.01 13.35 17.51
N ASP A 206 7.72 13.05 17.55
CA ASP A 206 7.00 12.18 16.59
C ASP A 206 6.06 12.99 15.69
N LEU A 207 5.51 12.35 14.66
CA LEU A 207 4.65 13.01 13.68
C LEU A 207 3.35 13.54 14.31
N ILE A 208 2.70 12.81 15.22
CA ILE A 208 1.47 13.30 15.87
C ILE A 208 1.77 14.56 16.67
N SER A 209 2.91 14.63 17.36
CA SER A 209 3.34 15.85 18.07
C SER A 209 3.56 17.04 17.13
N ASP A 210 4.11 16.80 15.93
CA ASP A 210 4.28 17.82 14.89
C ASP A 210 2.92 18.31 14.35
N LEU A 211 1.97 17.40 14.13
CA LEU A 211 0.62 17.74 13.67
C LEU A 211 -0.16 18.56 14.74
N VAL A 212 -0.09 18.14 16.00
CA VAL A 212 -0.66 18.87 17.14
C VAL A 212 -0.04 20.27 17.31
N ALA A 213 1.26 20.43 17.04
CA ALA A 213 1.89 21.74 17.02
C ALA A 213 1.31 22.67 15.93
N GLN A 214 0.99 22.10 14.77
CA GLN A 214 0.37 22.84 13.66
C GLN A 214 -1.11 23.16 13.92
N GLU A 215 -1.83 22.27 14.61
CA GLU A 215 -3.19 22.55 15.11
C GLU A 215 -3.18 23.76 16.06
N ALA A 216 -2.26 23.80 17.02
CA ALA A 216 -2.14 24.89 17.98
C ALA A 216 -1.86 26.26 17.32
N THR A 217 -1.33 26.29 16.10
CA THR A 217 -1.12 27.50 15.29
C THR A 217 -2.24 27.81 14.30
N GLY A 218 -3.29 26.98 14.26
CA GLY A 218 -4.42 27.12 13.32
C GLY A 218 -4.10 26.70 11.89
N THR A 219 -2.97 26.01 11.65
CA THR A 219 -2.60 25.48 10.33
C THR A 219 -3.40 24.25 9.97
N LEU A 220 -3.74 23.41 10.96
CA LEU A 220 -4.58 22.22 10.84
C LEU A 220 -5.78 22.32 11.77
N SER A 221 -6.90 21.69 11.39
CA SER A 221 -8.03 21.43 12.29
C SER A 221 -7.82 20.16 13.12
N ALA A 222 -8.62 19.96 14.16
CA ALA A 222 -8.60 18.75 14.98
C ALA A 222 -8.90 17.49 14.15
N ASP A 223 -9.89 17.56 13.24
CA ASP A 223 -10.23 16.46 12.35
C ASP A 223 -9.08 16.15 11.38
N GLU A 224 -8.38 17.14 10.85
CA GLU A 224 -7.22 16.95 9.98
C GLU A 224 -6.05 16.29 10.70
N VAL A 225 -5.83 16.58 11.98
CA VAL A 225 -4.80 15.90 12.79
C VAL A 225 -5.14 14.42 12.95
N THR A 226 -6.36 14.12 13.43
CA THR A 226 -6.80 12.74 13.68
C THR A 226 -6.86 11.93 12.40
N SER A 227 -7.47 12.48 11.34
CA SER A 227 -7.59 11.78 10.06
C SER A 227 -6.23 11.55 9.37
N THR A 228 -5.30 12.49 9.49
CA THR A 228 -3.94 12.33 8.95
C THR A 228 -3.16 11.27 9.73
N ALA A 229 -3.24 11.26 11.06
CA ALA A 229 -2.60 10.23 11.89
C ALA A 229 -3.17 8.84 11.58
N PHE A 230 -4.49 8.72 11.46
CA PHE A 230 -5.17 7.49 11.09
C PHE A 230 -4.76 7.00 9.70
N LEU A 231 -4.79 7.88 8.69
CA LEU A 231 -4.36 7.55 7.33
C LEU A 231 -2.94 6.99 7.28
N ILE A 232 -2.00 7.64 7.99
CA ILE A 232 -0.60 7.22 7.99
C ILE A 232 -0.43 5.91 8.75
N LEU A 233 -1.21 5.68 9.81
CA LEU A 233 -1.22 4.42 10.54
C LEU A 233 -1.63 3.26 9.61
N ILE A 234 -2.79 3.35 8.95
CA ILE A 234 -3.33 2.27 8.11
C ILE A 234 -2.52 2.13 6.81
N GLY A 235 -2.37 3.20 6.05
CA GLY A 235 -1.68 3.16 4.75
C GLY A 235 -0.17 2.94 4.83
N GLY A 236 0.43 3.09 6.02
CA GLY A 236 1.88 3.08 6.21
C GLY A 236 2.48 1.70 6.51
N HIS A 237 1.68 0.70 6.87
CA HIS A 237 2.23 -0.63 7.19
C HIS A 237 1.79 -1.74 6.23
N GLU A 238 0.51 -1.92 5.94
CA GLU A 238 0.01 -3.07 5.16
C GLU A 238 0.61 -3.20 3.76
N THR A 239 0.75 -2.08 3.03
CA THR A 239 1.42 -2.08 1.73
C THR A 239 2.90 -2.45 1.84
N THR A 240 3.56 -2.14 2.96
CA THR A 240 4.95 -2.52 3.22
C THR A 240 5.06 -4.00 3.62
N VAL A 241 4.07 -4.53 4.33
CA VAL A 241 3.93 -5.99 4.56
C VAL A 241 3.89 -6.73 3.23
N GLY A 242 3.01 -6.32 2.31
CA GLY A 242 2.92 -6.90 0.97
C GLY A 242 4.24 -6.84 0.19
N LEU A 243 4.99 -5.72 0.28
CA LEU A 243 6.31 -5.57 -0.35
C LEU A 243 7.34 -6.54 0.25
N ILE A 244 7.43 -6.62 1.57
CA ILE A 244 8.41 -7.49 2.24
C ILE A 244 8.09 -8.96 1.97
N ALA A 245 6.83 -9.37 2.12
CA ALA A 245 6.41 -10.75 1.91
C ALA A 245 6.63 -11.21 0.46
N THR A 246 6.17 -10.42 -0.52
CA THR A 246 6.31 -10.80 -1.95
C THR A 246 7.75 -10.67 -2.44
N GLY A 247 8.55 -9.74 -1.90
CA GLY A 247 9.97 -9.65 -2.19
C GLY A 247 10.77 -10.80 -1.58
N ALA A 248 10.42 -11.23 -0.36
CA ALA A 248 11.02 -12.43 0.24
C ALA A 248 10.66 -13.69 -0.59
N LEU A 249 9.42 -13.85 -1.02
CA LEU A 249 9.02 -14.91 -1.94
C LEU A 249 9.86 -14.87 -3.22
N ALA A 250 10.00 -13.71 -3.86
CA ALA A 250 10.81 -13.56 -5.06
C ALA A 250 12.28 -13.95 -4.85
N LEU A 251 12.87 -13.61 -3.69
CA LEU A 251 14.23 -14.01 -3.35
C LEU A 251 14.36 -15.52 -3.09
N LEU A 252 13.36 -16.15 -2.49
CA LEU A 252 13.34 -17.62 -2.26
C LEU A 252 13.17 -18.42 -3.55
N THR A 253 12.41 -17.88 -4.52
CA THR A 253 12.14 -18.56 -5.81
C THR A 253 13.15 -18.22 -6.91
N HIS A 254 14.01 -17.21 -6.71
CA HIS A 254 15.06 -16.78 -7.64
C HIS A 254 16.45 -16.77 -6.97
N PRO A 255 17.05 -17.95 -6.68
CA PRO A 255 18.28 -18.04 -5.89
C PRO A 255 19.50 -17.31 -6.51
N ASP A 256 19.57 -17.20 -7.84
CA ASP A 256 20.63 -16.43 -8.51
C ASP A 256 20.51 -14.93 -8.24
N GLU A 257 19.29 -14.39 -8.23
CA GLU A 257 19.04 -12.99 -7.91
C GLU A 257 19.26 -12.73 -6.42
N ALA A 258 18.90 -13.66 -5.55
CA ALA A 258 19.19 -13.61 -4.12
C ALA A 258 20.71 -13.59 -3.85
N ALA A 259 21.49 -14.40 -4.56
CA ALA A 259 22.95 -14.43 -4.43
C ALA A 259 23.60 -13.09 -4.85
N LYS A 260 23.13 -12.49 -5.94
CA LYS A 260 23.57 -11.15 -6.39
C LYS A 260 23.17 -10.06 -5.37
N ALA A 261 21.94 -10.07 -4.90
CA ALA A 261 21.40 -9.08 -3.95
C ALA A 261 22.13 -9.14 -2.58
N ARG A 262 22.63 -10.33 -2.19
CA ARG A 262 23.46 -10.50 -0.99
C ARG A 262 24.81 -9.78 -1.10
N GLN A 263 25.41 -9.78 -2.30
CA GLN A 263 26.74 -9.24 -2.54
C GLN A 263 26.73 -7.76 -2.93
N ASP A 264 25.68 -7.30 -3.59
CA ASP A 264 25.57 -5.94 -4.12
C ASP A 264 24.29 -5.23 -3.62
N PRO A 265 24.43 -4.20 -2.76
CA PRO A 265 23.30 -3.37 -2.33
C PRO A 265 22.54 -2.70 -3.47
N ARG A 266 23.21 -2.41 -4.61
CA ARG A 266 22.53 -1.83 -5.78
C ARG A 266 21.63 -2.87 -6.45
N HIS A 267 22.07 -4.13 -6.50
CA HIS A 267 21.23 -5.20 -7.01
C HIS A 267 20.05 -5.48 -6.07
N ARG A 268 20.27 -5.43 -4.75
CA ARG A 268 19.17 -5.52 -3.76
C ARG A 268 18.15 -4.40 -3.92
N ALA A 269 18.58 -3.17 -4.16
CA ALA A 269 17.66 -2.09 -4.50
C ALA A 269 16.89 -2.37 -5.81
N ALA A 270 17.53 -2.96 -6.82
CA ALA A 270 16.85 -3.37 -8.06
C ALA A 270 15.82 -4.49 -7.83
N VAL A 271 16.09 -5.43 -6.92
CA VAL A 271 15.12 -6.44 -6.46
C VAL A 271 13.88 -5.77 -5.86
N ILE A 272 14.05 -4.76 -5.01
CA ILE A 272 12.93 -4.01 -4.42
C ILE A 272 12.08 -3.33 -5.50
N GLU A 273 12.70 -2.62 -6.45
CA GLU A 273 11.96 -1.94 -7.52
C GLU A 273 11.24 -2.94 -8.45
N GLU A 274 11.85 -4.09 -8.74
CA GLU A 274 11.22 -5.11 -9.56
C GLU A 274 10.09 -5.84 -8.82
N THR A 275 10.23 -6.06 -7.51
CA THR A 275 9.13 -6.54 -6.66
C THR A 275 7.96 -5.56 -6.68
N LEU A 276 8.22 -4.27 -6.49
CA LEU A 276 7.20 -3.22 -6.57
C LEU A 276 6.50 -3.19 -7.94
N ARG A 277 7.25 -3.40 -9.02
CA ARG A 277 6.68 -3.45 -10.37
C ARG A 277 5.77 -4.68 -10.55
N LEU A 278 6.30 -5.86 -10.25
CA LEU A 278 5.65 -7.13 -10.58
C LEU A 278 4.57 -7.52 -9.58
N HIS A 279 4.75 -7.17 -8.31
CA HIS A 279 3.87 -7.54 -7.19
C HIS A 279 3.36 -6.31 -6.44
N ALA A 280 3.06 -5.21 -7.15
CA ALA A 280 2.62 -3.96 -6.52
C ALA A 280 1.66 -4.23 -5.34
N PRO A 281 2.07 -3.89 -4.09
CA PRO A 281 1.25 -4.15 -2.90
C PRO A 281 -0.09 -3.41 -2.92
N LEU A 282 -0.13 -2.25 -3.57
CA LEU A 282 -1.36 -1.55 -3.92
C LEU A 282 -1.72 -1.93 -5.36
N GLN A 283 -2.66 -2.86 -5.54
CA GLN A 283 -3.04 -3.30 -6.89
C GLN A 283 -3.90 -2.28 -7.64
N ASN A 284 -4.74 -1.52 -6.94
CA ASN A 284 -5.52 -0.43 -7.51
C ASN A 284 -5.28 0.87 -6.74
N ALA A 285 -5.02 1.97 -7.44
CA ALA A 285 -4.95 3.29 -6.82
C ALA A 285 -6.32 3.70 -6.28
N THR A 286 -6.33 4.51 -5.23
CA THR A 286 -7.55 5.03 -4.61
C THR A 286 -8.41 5.82 -5.59
N TRP A 287 -9.71 5.86 -5.36
CA TRP A 287 -10.76 6.42 -6.20
C TRP A 287 -10.43 7.78 -6.81
N ARG A 288 -10.93 8.00 -8.04
CA ARG A 288 -10.97 9.31 -8.71
C ARG A 288 -12.33 9.52 -9.34
N PHE A 289 -12.69 10.80 -9.49
CA PHE A 289 -13.98 11.22 -10.04
C PHE A 289 -13.75 12.35 -11.03
N PRO A 290 -14.26 12.25 -12.28
CA PRO A 290 -14.23 13.35 -13.23
C PRO A 290 -15.12 14.50 -12.76
N THR A 291 -14.65 15.74 -12.92
CA THR A 291 -15.45 16.95 -12.71
C THR A 291 -16.09 17.46 -14.00
N GLU A 292 -15.64 16.95 -15.13
CA GLU A 292 -16.14 17.20 -16.48
C GLU A 292 -15.99 15.94 -17.33
N ASP A 293 -16.44 15.94 -18.59
CA ASP A 293 -16.21 14.81 -19.49
C ASP A 293 -14.73 14.62 -19.77
N VAL A 294 -14.18 13.47 -19.42
CA VAL A 294 -12.76 13.11 -19.60
C VAL A 294 -12.65 11.88 -20.50
N GLU A 295 -11.91 12.00 -21.60
CA GLU A 295 -11.63 10.86 -22.47
C GLU A 295 -10.29 10.20 -22.09
N ILE A 296 -10.35 8.89 -21.78
CA ILE A 296 -9.17 8.05 -21.51
C ILE A 296 -9.31 6.74 -22.27
N GLY A 297 -8.28 6.38 -23.03
CA GLY A 297 -8.22 5.11 -23.74
C GLY A 297 -9.38 4.88 -24.73
N GLY A 298 -9.97 5.96 -25.29
CA GLY A 298 -11.11 5.92 -26.21
C GLY A 298 -12.48 5.72 -25.51
N ARG A 299 -12.56 6.01 -24.20
CA ARG A 299 -13.81 6.04 -23.43
C ARG A 299 -13.99 7.40 -22.78
N VAL A 300 -15.20 7.94 -22.88
CA VAL A 300 -15.61 9.16 -22.18
C VAL A 300 -16.15 8.78 -20.80
N MET A 301 -15.51 9.27 -19.76
CA MET A 301 -15.92 9.17 -18.37
C MET A 301 -16.67 10.46 -18.00
N ARG A 302 -17.87 10.30 -17.45
CA ARG A 302 -18.77 11.43 -17.13
C ARG A 302 -18.50 11.97 -15.74
N PRO A 303 -18.86 13.23 -15.45
CA PRO A 303 -18.77 13.78 -14.09
C PRO A 303 -19.35 12.84 -13.05
N GLY A 304 -18.57 12.57 -12.00
CA GLY A 304 -18.95 11.69 -10.90
C GLY A 304 -18.76 10.19 -11.14
N ASP A 305 -18.39 9.76 -12.35
CA ASP A 305 -18.10 8.34 -12.60
C ASP A 305 -16.95 7.87 -11.71
N PRO A 306 -17.11 6.77 -10.95
CA PRO A 306 -16.00 6.24 -10.17
C PRO A 306 -14.95 5.58 -11.06
N ILE A 307 -13.67 5.91 -10.81
CA ILE A 307 -12.53 5.43 -11.58
C ILE A 307 -11.54 4.74 -10.64
N LEU A 308 -11.14 3.53 -11.00
CA LEU A 308 -9.99 2.80 -10.45
C LEU A 308 -8.89 2.70 -11.51
N VAL A 309 -7.66 2.95 -11.09
CA VAL A 309 -6.47 2.74 -11.91
C VAL A 309 -5.74 1.51 -11.37
N SER A 310 -5.72 0.43 -12.15
CA SER A 310 -4.96 -0.76 -11.76
C SER A 310 -3.46 -0.53 -11.95
N VAL A 311 -2.79 -0.25 -10.84
CA VAL A 311 -1.35 -0.08 -10.77
C VAL A 311 -0.64 -1.39 -11.13
N LEU A 312 -1.16 -2.51 -10.61
CA LEU A 312 -0.60 -3.84 -10.87
C LEU A 312 -0.71 -4.22 -12.35
N ALA A 313 -1.87 -3.98 -12.99
CA ALA A 313 -2.04 -4.23 -14.41
C ALA A 313 -1.13 -3.34 -15.28
N ALA A 314 -1.05 -2.05 -14.95
CA ALA A 314 -0.20 -1.07 -15.66
C ALA A 314 1.29 -1.42 -15.56
N ASN A 315 1.76 -1.84 -14.39
CA ASN A 315 3.14 -2.25 -14.17
C ASN A 315 3.53 -3.57 -14.88
N ARG A 316 2.54 -4.32 -15.35
CA ARG A 316 2.70 -5.55 -16.14
C ARG A 316 2.27 -5.38 -17.60
N ASP A 317 2.18 -4.14 -18.09
CA ASP A 317 1.81 -3.84 -19.47
C ASP A 317 3.00 -4.10 -20.42
N PRO A 318 2.87 -5.04 -21.38
CA PRO A 318 3.93 -5.33 -22.34
C PRO A 318 4.20 -4.19 -23.32
N ALA A 319 3.30 -3.21 -23.43
CA ALA A 319 3.55 -1.98 -24.19
C ALA A 319 4.48 -0.98 -23.43
N ALA A 320 4.72 -1.22 -22.15
CA ALA A 320 5.57 -0.37 -21.30
C ALA A 320 6.84 -1.08 -20.81
N PHE A 321 6.79 -2.40 -20.65
CA PHE A 321 7.88 -3.21 -20.09
C PHE A 321 8.11 -4.46 -20.93
N ASP A 322 9.31 -4.63 -21.43
CA ASP A 322 9.70 -5.86 -22.14
C ASP A 322 9.63 -7.04 -21.17
N ASP A 323 9.08 -8.18 -21.65
CA ASP A 323 8.91 -9.37 -20.83
C ASP A 323 8.24 -9.05 -19.48
N ALA A 324 7.11 -8.34 -19.56
CA ALA A 324 6.45 -7.68 -18.44
C ALA A 324 6.05 -8.63 -17.28
N GLY A 325 5.89 -9.93 -17.55
CA GLY A 325 5.58 -10.96 -16.57
C GLY A 325 6.78 -11.55 -15.84
N ALA A 326 8.02 -11.31 -16.32
CA ALA A 326 9.21 -11.90 -15.72
C ALA A 326 9.80 -11.02 -14.62
N PHE A 327 10.36 -11.67 -13.59
CA PHE A 327 11.12 -11.01 -12.52
C PHE A 327 12.57 -10.80 -12.98
N ARG A 328 12.94 -9.56 -13.31
CA ARG A 328 14.24 -9.19 -13.93
C ARG A 328 14.89 -7.99 -13.25
N PRO A 329 15.40 -8.13 -12.02
CA PRO A 329 16.04 -7.03 -11.29
C PRO A 329 17.24 -6.47 -12.03
N GLY A 330 17.32 -5.12 -12.15
CA GLY A 330 18.44 -4.41 -12.75
C GLY A 330 18.57 -4.53 -14.29
N GLN A 331 17.69 -5.26 -14.96
CA GLN A 331 17.76 -5.47 -16.41
C GLN A 331 16.82 -4.53 -17.20
N ARG A 332 16.18 -3.59 -16.53
CA ARG A 332 15.19 -2.67 -17.12
C ARG A 332 15.75 -1.26 -17.32
N ALA A 333 17.07 -1.15 -17.55
CA ALA A 333 17.71 0.12 -17.84
C ALA A 333 17.18 0.70 -19.17
N GLY A 334 16.60 1.92 -19.10
CA GLY A 334 16.00 2.57 -20.27
C GLY A 334 14.50 2.33 -20.44
N GLU A 335 13.89 1.40 -19.68
CA GLU A 335 12.45 1.21 -19.64
C GLU A 335 11.74 2.29 -18.82
N ARG A 336 10.40 2.29 -18.89
CA ARG A 336 9.56 3.18 -18.07
C ARG A 336 9.67 2.80 -16.59
N ARG A 337 9.50 3.79 -15.71
CA ARG A 337 9.45 3.53 -14.27
C ARG A 337 8.11 2.91 -13.91
N HIS A 338 8.10 1.95 -12.98
CA HIS A 338 6.86 1.45 -12.41
C HIS A 338 6.10 2.55 -11.64
N ILE A 339 4.80 2.40 -11.54
CA ILE A 339 3.90 3.34 -10.86
C ILE A 339 3.32 2.77 -9.56
N ALA A 340 4.02 1.83 -8.90
CA ALA A 340 3.57 1.20 -7.65
C ALA A 340 3.32 2.20 -6.50
N PHE A 341 4.04 3.32 -6.50
CA PHE A 341 3.82 4.42 -5.55
C PHE A 341 2.89 5.52 -6.09
N GLY A 342 2.20 5.27 -7.18
CA GLY A 342 1.48 6.31 -7.90
C GLY A 342 2.42 7.29 -8.61
N ILE A 343 1.85 8.35 -9.18
CA ILE A 343 2.55 9.49 -9.80
C ILE A 343 1.74 10.78 -9.58
N GLY A 344 2.35 11.92 -9.90
CA GLY A 344 1.70 13.22 -9.77
C GLY A 344 1.58 13.70 -8.32
N PRO A 345 0.58 14.55 -8.02
CA PRO A 345 0.42 15.13 -6.69
C PRO A 345 0.32 14.11 -5.57
N HIS A 346 -0.33 12.97 -5.83
CA HIS A 346 -0.53 11.89 -4.87
C HIS A 346 0.56 10.79 -4.91
N LEU A 347 1.77 11.09 -5.42
CA LEU A 347 2.91 10.19 -5.25
C LEU A 347 3.09 9.85 -3.77
N CYS A 348 3.24 8.56 -3.46
CA CYS A 348 3.31 8.08 -2.06
C CYS A 348 4.35 8.85 -1.23
N ILE A 349 3.91 9.42 -0.11
CA ILE A 349 4.80 10.15 0.81
C ILE A 349 5.76 9.21 1.53
N GLY A 350 5.32 7.96 1.80
CA GLY A 350 6.10 6.92 2.49
C GLY A 350 7.04 6.11 1.59
N ALA A 351 7.16 6.44 0.29
CA ALA A 351 7.93 5.63 -0.67
C ALA A 351 9.39 5.38 -0.26
N ALA A 352 10.04 6.36 0.38
CA ALA A 352 11.40 6.20 0.91
C ALA A 352 11.43 5.26 2.12
N LEU A 353 10.43 5.36 3.01
CA LEU A 353 10.32 4.51 4.20
C LEU A 353 10.03 3.05 3.84
N ALA A 354 9.16 2.80 2.88
CA ALA A 354 8.87 1.44 2.40
C ALA A 354 10.11 0.76 1.81
N ARG A 355 10.87 1.48 0.96
CA ARG A 355 12.14 0.99 0.41
C ARG A 355 13.19 0.72 1.48
N LEU A 356 13.30 1.61 2.47
CA LEU A 356 14.21 1.46 3.59
C LEU A 356 13.92 0.17 4.38
N GLN A 357 12.67 -0.08 4.71
CA GLN A 357 12.27 -1.26 5.47
C GLN A 357 12.51 -2.54 4.66
N ALA A 358 12.15 -2.56 3.38
CA ALA A 358 12.42 -3.68 2.49
C ALA A 358 13.93 -3.95 2.33
N ASP A 359 14.75 -2.89 2.19
CA ASP A 359 16.23 -3.03 2.11
C ASP A 359 16.81 -3.66 3.37
N VAL A 360 16.40 -3.19 4.55
CA VAL A 360 16.84 -3.74 5.84
C VAL A 360 16.40 -5.19 6.01
N ALA A 361 15.13 -5.49 5.70
CA ALA A 361 14.59 -6.85 5.79
C ALA A 361 15.34 -7.81 4.85
N PHE A 362 15.52 -7.44 3.59
CA PHE A 362 16.17 -8.32 2.60
C PHE A 362 17.67 -8.48 2.87
N GLU A 363 18.36 -7.41 3.28
CA GLU A 363 19.76 -7.51 3.70
C GLU A 363 19.92 -8.51 4.83
N THR A 364 19.10 -8.39 5.87
CA THR A 364 19.19 -9.25 7.05
C THR A 364 18.81 -10.70 6.73
N LEU A 365 17.73 -10.94 5.98
CA LEU A 365 17.36 -12.28 5.54
C LEU A 365 18.46 -12.94 4.71
N LEU A 366 18.98 -12.25 3.70
CA LEU A 366 20.03 -12.77 2.82
C LEU A 366 21.34 -13.05 3.55
N ARG A 367 21.68 -12.27 4.57
CA ARG A 367 22.88 -12.42 5.38
C ARG A 367 22.75 -13.54 6.41
N ARG A 368 21.63 -13.58 7.13
CA ARG A 368 21.45 -14.45 8.30
C ARG A 368 20.81 -15.79 7.94
N LEU A 369 19.86 -15.80 6.97
CA LEU A 369 19.14 -17.00 6.55
C LEU A 369 19.48 -17.43 5.11
N PRO A 370 20.78 -17.60 4.77
CA PRO A 370 21.21 -17.83 3.38
C PRO A 370 20.77 -19.18 2.79
N LYS A 371 20.26 -20.08 3.61
CA LYS A 371 19.79 -21.41 3.22
C LYS A 371 18.28 -21.56 3.34
N ALA A 372 17.58 -20.50 3.77
CA ALA A 372 16.14 -20.54 3.87
C ALA A 372 15.50 -20.96 2.53
N ARG A 373 14.50 -21.80 2.61
CA ARG A 373 13.71 -22.28 1.47
C ARG A 373 12.23 -22.30 1.84
N LEU A 374 11.37 -22.29 0.83
CA LEU A 374 9.94 -22.48 1.06
C LEU A 374 9.71 -23.85 1.72
N ALA A 375 8.88 -23.87 2.75
CA ALA A 375 8.46 -25.10 3.42
C ALA A 375 7.28 -25.79 2.70
N VAL A 376 6.62 -25.10 1.76
CA VAL A 376 5.52 -25.60 0.93
C VAL A 376 5.77 -25.21 -0.53
N PRO A 377 5.16 -25.92 -1.52
CA PRO A 377 5.16 -25.49 -2.91
C PRO A 377 4.56 -24.08 -3.08
N GLU A 378 5.08 -23.29 -4.04
CA GLU A 378 4.61 -21.93 -4.30
C GLU A 378 3.12 -21.86 -4.64
N GLU A 379 2.59 -22.87 -5.33
CA GLU A 379 1.19 -22.99 -5.71
C GLU A 379 0.22 -23.20 -4.53
N GLU A 380 0.72 -23.59 -3.37
CA GLU A 380 -0.05 -23.73 -2.13
C GLU A 380 -0.14 -22.41 -1.33
N LEU A 381 0.64 -21.37 -1.72
CA LEU A 381 0.58 -20.07 -1.07
C LEU A 381 -0.76 -19.38 -1.36
N THR A 382 -1.35 -18.80 -0.30
CA THR A 382 -2.62 -18.11 -0.38
C THR A 382 -2.44 -16.60 -0.36
N TRP A 383 -3.20 -15.91 -1.21
CA TRP A 383 -3.16 -14.46 -1.38
C TRP A 383 -4.38 -13.79 -0.75
N TRP A 384 -4.24 -12.55 -0.32
CA TRP A 384 -5.34 -11.78 0.25
C TRP A 384 -6.41 -11.48 -0.79
N PRO A 385 -7.69 -11.71 -0.49
CA PRO A 385 -8.80 -11.39 -1.36
C PRO A 385 -9.20 -9.91 -1.24
N SER A 386 -8.28 -8.98 -1.50
CA SER A 386 -8.52 -7.54 -1.40
C SER A 386 -8.58 -6.88 -2.77
N PRO A 387 -9.57 -6.02 -3.07
CA PRO A 387 -9.61 -5.28 -4.31
C PRO A 387 -8.59 -4.13 -4.36
N ILE A 388 -7.97 -3.78 -3.24
CA ILE A 388 -7.06 -2.63 -3.12
C ILE A 388 -5.63 -3.08 -2.93
N THR A 389 -5.38 -3.93 -1.93
CA THR A 389 -4.05 -4.40 -1.57
C THR A 389 -3.77 -5.80 -2.09
N ARG A 390 -2.51 -6.19 -2.12
CA ARG A 390 -2.05 -7.52 -2.51
C ARG A 390 -0.93 -7.97 -1.58
N GLY A 391 -1.11 -9.12 -0.99
CA GLY A 391 -0.13 -9.74 -0.10
C GLY A 391 -0.39 -11.23 0.07
N LEU A 392 0.46 -11.88 0.84
CA LEU A 392 0.35 -13.28 1.21
C LEU A 392 -0.19 -13.41 2.63
N PHE A 393 -1.04 -14.41 2.88
CA PHE A 393 -1.44 -14.77 4.25
C PHE A 393 -0.29 -15.39 5.03
N HIS A 394 0.50 -16.25 4.37
CA HIS A 394 1.60 -17.00 4.95
C HIS A 394 2.74 -17.14 3.96
N LEU A 395 3.96 -17.17 4.46
CA LEU A 395 5.18 -17.50 3.72
C LEU A 395 6.07 -18.41 4.58
N PRO A 396 5.68 -19.69 4.72
CA PRO A 396 6.39 -20.62 5.60
C PRO A 396 7.74 -21.01 5.01
N ILE A 397 8.77 -21.02 5.88
CA ILE A 397 10.16 -21.34 5.51
C ILE A 397 10.78 -22.36 6.45
N GLU A 398 11.78 -23.08 5.92
CA GLU A 398 12.74 -23.89 6.65
C GLU A 398 14.16 -23.34 6.45
N LEU A 399 15.05 -23.49 7.47
CA LEU A 399 16.43 -23.02 7.46
C LEU A 399 17.44 -24.11 7.15
#